data_42b7b96b3e99fb1b10aba962ea1c2c19
#
_entry.id   42b7b96b3e99fb1b10aba962ea1c2c19
#
_cell.length_a   1.000
_cell.length_b   1.000
_cell.length_c   1.000
_cell.angle_alpha   90.00
_cell.angle_beta   90.00
_cell.angle_gamma   90.00
#
_symmetry.space_group_name_H-M   'P 1'
#
loop_
_entity.id
_entity.type
_entity.pdbx_description
1 polymer ?
#
loop_
_entity_poly.entity_id
_entity_poly.type
_entity_poly.pdbx_seq_one_letter_code
_entity_poly.pdbx_strand_id
1 'polypeptide(L)'
;VVSGSVSPDNYHLDRESGDVEEVTVADKKVKMIKDPETGETVEQSVPEDRRNERVLSDDEIEALVELGERVEEHYDDPQDVEWAVAGGEIYMLQSRPITTIDDGDAELEEERESTADGGTGGDGDVILRGLGASPGVVSGEVRVVTELDQLDKVGDGDVLVTEMTMPDMVPAMKRAAGIVTDEGGMTSHAAIVSRELGVPAVVGTGSGSRELVDDQVVTIDGDRGTVIEGRTEPAEPDHEPVEEVRPKTPVKPMTATEVKVNVSIPEAAERAAATGADGVGLLRMEHMVLTLGKTPERYIEQEGGEAYEQQLVDGIQGVAEEFYPRPVRVRTLDAPTDEFRSMEGGEDEPNEHNPMLGWRGIRRSLAKPGVFQHELAAFRKLYEMGYDNVELMLPLVNDVEDVVQAKRLMEEAGIDTEKRNWGVMIETPASALCVEEMAEQGIDFASFGTNDLTQYTLAVDRNNEHVA
;
A
#
# COMPACT_ATOMS: atom_id res chain seq x y z
N VAL A 1 17.58 11.81 -6.13
CA VAL A 1 17.32 11.42 -4.75
C VAL A 1 15.81 11.37 -4.53
N VAL A 2 15.08 12.46 -4.71
CA VAL A 2 13.62 12.53 -4.45
C VAL A 2 12.78 11.60 -5.35
N SER A 3 13.26 11.25 -6.54
CA SER A 3 12.57 10.33 -7.47
C SER A 3 12.98 8.84 -7.32
N GLY A 4 13.84 8.50 -6.35
CA GLY A 4 14.36 7.14 -6.19
C GLY A 4 15.37 6.69 -7.27
N SER A 5 15.62 7.51 -8.29
CA SER A 5 16.52 7.16 -9.41
C SER A 5 18.01 7.25 -9.08
N VAL A 6 18.39 7.81 -7.94
CA VAL A 6 19.76 7.93 -7.46
C VAL A 6 19.81 7.74 -5.95
N SER A 7 20.60 6.77 -5.48
CA SER A 7 20.90 6.62 -4.05
C SER A 7 21.86 7.71 -3.59
N PRO A 8 21.65 8.34 -2.40
CA PRO A 8 22.57 9.32 -1.83
C PRO A 8 23.76 8.66 -1.14
N ASP A 9 24.83 9.44 -0.92
CA ASP A 9 25.85 9.05 0.04
C ASP A 9 25.28 9.18 1.46
N ASN A 10 25.59 8.23 2.35
CA ASN A 10 25.20 8.26 3.75
C ASN A 10 26.43 8.48 4.65
N TYR A 11 26.26 9.28 5.68
CA TYR A 11 27.27 9.60 6.68
C TYR A 11 26.65 9.40 8.06
N HIS A 12 27.26 8.54 8.87
CA HIS A 12 26.91 8.39 10.28
C HIS A 12 27.98 9.06 11.12
N LEU A 13 27.55 9.88 12.06
CA LEU A 13 28.44 10.65 12.90
C LEU A 13 28.13 10.41 14.37
N ASP A 14 29.16 10.34 15.20
CA ASP A 14 29.00 10.34 16.64
C ASP A 14 28.47 11.70 17.11
N ARG A 15 27.42 11.67 17.89
CA ARG A 15 26.66 12.86 18.31
C ARG A 15 27.49 13.75 19.26
N GLU A 16 28.36 13.17 20.10
CA GLU A 16 29.11 13.92 21.10
C GLU A 16 30.43 14.53 20.53
N SER A 17 31.10 13.77 19.68
CA SER A 17 32.40 14.20 19.11
C SER A 17 32.24 14.89 17.75
N GLY A 18 31.15 14.66 17.03
CA GLY A 18 30.96 15.09 15.63
C GLY A 18 31.85 14.31 14.64
N ASP A 19 32.56 13.27 15.09
CA ASP A 19 33.41 12.45 14.23
C ASP A 19 32.58 11.55 13.32
N VAL A 20 33.04 11.36 12.08
CA VAL A 20 32.39 10.46 11.12
C VAL A 20 32.74 9.02 11.47
N GLU A 21 31.74 8.24 11.89
CA GLU A 21 31.88 6.81 12.23
C GLU A 21 31.79 5.91 10.99
N GLU A 22 30.85 6.20 10.09
CA GLU A 22 30.63 5.40 8.89
C GLU A 22 30.31 6.28 7.69
N VAL A 23 30.80 5.90 6.51
CA VAL A 23 30.49 6.54 5.23
C VAL A 23 30.14 5.48 4.20
N THR A 24 28.92 5.52 3.72
CA THR A 24 28.48 4.70 2.58
C THR A 24 28.39 5.57 1.33
N VAL A 25 29.25 5.33 0.35
CA VAL A 25 29.29 6.09 -0.92
C VAL A 25 28.49 5.37 -1.99
N ALA A 26 27.44 6.01 -2.51
CA ALA A 26 26.56 5.45 -3.51
C ALA A 26 27.13 5.53 -4.95
N ASP A 27 26.67 4.64 -5.86
CA ASP A 27 26.98 4.70 -7.29
C ASP A 27 26.05 5.71 -7.99
N LYS A 28 26.48 6.96 -8.09
CA LYS A 28 25.72 8.09 -8.63
C LYS A 28 25.77 8.13 -10.16
N LYS A 29 24.85 7.49 -10.85
CA LYS A 29 24.83 7.34 -12.32
C LYS A 29 24.41 8.60 -13.06
N VAL A 30 23.53 9.41 -12.44
CA VAL A 30 22.97 10.62 -13.04
C VAL A 30 23.09 11.82 -12.08
N LYS A 31 23.08 13.01 -12.64
CA LYS A 31 22.98 14.28 -11.91
C LYS A 31 22.04 15.21 -12.66
N MET A 32 21.36 16.07 -11.91
CA MET A 32 20.53 17.13 -12.46
C MET A 32 21.35 18.43 -12.55
N ILE A 33 21.35 19.07 -13.69
CA ILE A 33 22.02 20.36 -13.90
C ILE A 33 21.08 21.35 -14.59
N LYS A 34 21.32 22.64 -14.38
CA LYS A 34 20.67 23.66 -15.23
C LYS A 34 21.43 23.76 -16.55
N ASP A 35 20.69 23.60 -17.65
CA ASP A 35 21.22 23.87 -18.98
C ASP A 35 21.52 25.36 -19.11
N PRO A 36 22.78 25.73 -19.44
CA PRO A 36 23.18 27.14 -19.49
C PRO A 36 22.53 27.91 -20.66
N GLU A 37 21.99 27.24 -21.68
CA GLU A 37 21.38 27.87 -22.84
C GLU A 37 19.86 28.05 -22.66
N THR A 38 19.18 27.06 -22.09
CA THR A 38 17.72 27.06 -21.92
C THR A 38 17.28 27.47 -20.51
N GLY A 39 18.15 27.30 -19.51
CA GLY A 39 17.80 27.49 -18.09
C GLY A 39 16.93 26.38 -17.51
N GLU A 40 16.62 25.35 -18.27
CA GLU A 40 15.85 24.19 -17.83
C GLU A 40 16.72 23.22 -17.02
N THR A 41 16.12 22.48 -16.10
CA THR A 41 16.80 21.42 -15.37
C THR A 41 16.81 20.16 -16.24
N VAL A 42 18.02 19.67 -16.57
CA VAL A 42 18.21 18.49 -17.41
C VAL A 42 19.03 17.42 -16.68
N GLU A 43 18.72 16.19 -16.97
CA GLU A 43 19.49 15.04 -16.48
C GLU A 43 20.77 14.86 -17.29
N GLN A 44 21.89 14.64 -16.61
CA GLN A 44 23.18 14.35 -17.22
C GLN A 44 23.83 13.14 -16.57
N SER A 45 24.34 12.20 -17.38
CA SER A 45 25.11 11.06 -16.86
C SER A 45 26.39 11.50 -16.17
N VAL A 46 26.69 10.86 -15.03
CA VAL A 46 27.96 11.02 -14.31
C VAL A 46 29.00 10.10 -14.92
N PRO A 47 30.23 10.60 -15.24
CA PRO A 47 31.33 9.77 -15.72
C PRO A 47 31.66 8.63 -14.74
N GLU A 48 32.00 7.45 -15.24
CA GLU A 48 32.22 6.24 -14.42
C GLU A 48 33.27 6.43 -13.32
N ASP A 49 34.32 7.18 -13.61
CA ASP A 49 35.40 7.49 -12.68
C ASP A 49 34.99 8.40 -11.53
N ARG A 50 33.81 9.04 -11.62
CA ARG A 50 33.30 9.98 -10.63
C ARG A 50 32.06 9.49 -9.88
N ARG A 51 31.46 8.38 -10.26
CA ARG A 51 30.22 7.88 -9.69
C ARG A 51 30.33 7.54 -8.21
N ASN A 52 31.50 7.06 -7.80
CA ASN A 52 31.79 6.63 -6.42
C ASN A 52 32.67 7.63 -5.65
N GLU A 53 32.75 8.89 -6.08
CA GLU A 53 33.41 9.95 -5.30
C GLU A 53 32.44 10.47 -4.23
N ARG A 54 32.95 10.70 -3.01
CA ARG A 54 32.19 11.40 -1.94
C ARG A 54 31.70 12.75 -2.44
N VAL A 55 30.46 13.09 -2.13
CA VAL A 55 29.87 14.39 -2.50
C VAL A 55 30.29 15.48 -1.53
N LEU A 56 30.32 15.20 -0.22
CA LEU A 56 30.65 16.14 0.82
C LEU A 56 32.13 16.03 1.23
N SER A 57 32.76 17.17 1.40
CA SER A 57 34.06 17.30 2.06
C SER A 57 33.92 17.23 3.59
N ASP A 58 35.03 16.98 4.30
CA ASP A 58 35.01 16.94 5.77
C ASP A 58 34.63 18.31 6.37
N ASP A 59 35.06 19.42 5.77
CA ASP A 59 34.71 20.79 6.20
C ASP A 59 33.19 21.05 6.03
N GLU A 60 32.57 20.50 4.96
CA GLU A 60 31.13 20.63 4.74
C GLU A 60 30.31 19.76 5.71
N ILE A 61 30.82 18.59 6.08
CA ILE A 61 30.22 17.73 7.09
C ILE A 61 30.26 18.42 8.46
N GLU A 62 31.41 18.94 8.88
CA GLU A 62 31.53 19.68 10.15
C GLU A 62 30.55 20.86 10.22
N ALA A 63 30.43 21.62 9.14
CA ALA A 63 29.50 22.75 9.07
C ALA A 63 28.01 22.32 9.08
N LEU A 64 27.69 21.12 8.54
CA LEU A 64 26.35 20.55 8.62
C LEU A 64 26.01 20.08 10.03
N VAL A 65 26.94 19.48 10.75
CA VAL A 65 26.79 19.11 12.17
C VAL A 65 26.49 20.35 13.01
N GLU A 66 27.34 21.39 12.91
CA GLU A 66 27.10 22.66 13.61
C GLU A 66 25.73 23.27 13.29
N LEU A 67 25.28 23.15 12.05
CA LEU A 67 23.95 23.63 11.65
C LEU A 67 22.85 22.79 12.31
N GLY A 68 22.97 21.45 12.29
CA GLY A 68 22.00 20.51 12.89
C GLY A 68 21.87 20.74 14.40
N GLU A 69 22.99 20.84 15.13
CA GLU A 69 23.00 21.13 16.57
C GLU A 69 22.28 22.45 16.91
N ARG A 70 22.53 23.50 16.13
CA ARG A 70 21.88 24.81 16.33
C ARG A 70 20.38 24.76 16.07
N VAL A 71 19.94 23.93 15.12
CA VAL A 71 18.53 23.74 14.80
C VAL A 71 17.84 22.95 15.91
N GLU A 72 18.46 21.87 16.38
CA GLU A 72 17.96 21.07 17.50
C GLU A 72 17.90 21.90 18.80
N GLU A 73 18.95 22.68 19.12
CA GLU A 73 18.92 23.60 20.28
C GLU A 73 17.82 24.66 20.17
N HIS A 74 17.49 25.09 18.93
CA HIS A 74 16.44 26.10 18.73
C HIS A 74 15.03 25.55 18.96
N TYR A 75 14.77 24.30 18.57
CA TYR A 75 13.47 23.67 18.66
C TYR A 75 13.29 22.84 19.94
N ASP A 76 14.38 22.54 20.66
CA ASP A 76 14.43 21.69 21.86
C ASP A 76 13.96 20.24 21.62
N ASP A 77 14.03 19.80 20.36
CA ASP A 77 13.65 18.46 19.86
C ASP A 77 14.53 18.06 18.67
N PRO A 78 14.82 16.76 18.45
CA PRO A 78 15.51 16.28 17.26
C PRO A 78 14.81 16.69 15.97
N GLN A 79 15.58 17.11 14.98
CA GLN A 79 15.04 17.68 13.74
C GLN A 79 15.57 16.93 12.50
N ASP A 80 14.67 16.67 11.57
CA ASP A 80 14.99 16.35 10.19
C ASP A 80 15.20 17.65 9.41
N VAL A 81 16.38 17.81 8.79
CA VAL A 81 16.78 19.07 8.15
C VAL A 81 17.13 18.86 6.69
N GLU A 82 16.42 19.56 5.80
CA GLU A 82 16.80 19.67 4.39
C GLU A 82 17.73 20.86 4.18
N TRP A 83 18.78 20.65 3.40
CA TRP A 83 19.80 21.66 3.16
C TRP A 83 20.34 21.65 1.73
N ALA A 84 21.02 22.70 1.33
CA ALA A 84 21.73 22.80 0.06
C ALA A 84 23.05 23.53 0.25
N VAL A 85 24.04 23.18 -0.57
CA VAL A 85 25.32 23.89 -0.63
C VAL A 85 25.38 24.69 -1.93
N ALA A 86 25.65 25.97 -1.84
CA ALA A 86 25.84 26.83 -3.00
C ALA A 86 26.97 27.82 -2.78
N GLY A 87 27.97 27.78 -3.66
CA GLY A 87 29.14 28.65 -3.55
C GLY A 87 30.02 28.43 -2.33
N GLY A 88 29.93 27.23 -1.70
CA GLY A 88 30.65 26.87 -0.47
C GLY A 88 29.94 27.31 0.82
N GLU A 89 28.71 27.83 0.71
CA GLU A 89 27.84 28.15 1.85
C GLU A 89 26.71 27.15 1.96
N ILE A 90 26.34 26.74 3.19
CA ILE A 90 25.25 25.85 3.48
C ILE A 90 23.99 26.66 3.76
N TYR A 91 22.90 26.30 3.10
CA TYR A 91 21.59 26.90 3.25
C TYR A 91 20.62 25.85 3.79
N MET A 92 20.03 26.10 4.95
CA MET A 92 18.90 25.31 5.45
C MET A 92 17.65 25.66 4.63
N LEU A 93 17.01 24.64 4.10
CA LEU A 93 15.80 24.79 3.26
C LEU A 93 14.54 24.47 4.06
N GLN A 94 14.60 23.47 4.94
CA GLN A 94 13.47 23.05 5.76
C GLN A 94 13.98 22.36 7.03
N SER A 95 13.20 22.45 8.12
CA SER A 95 13.37 21.70 9.36
C SER A 95 12.01 21.16 9.80
N ARG A 96 12.00 19.91 10.28
CA ARG A 96 10.80 19.24 10.82
C ARG A 96 11.19 18.50 12.10
N PRO A 97 10.31 18.48 13.14
CA PRO A 97 10.53 17.64 14.30
C PRO A 97 10.45 16.15 13.90
N ILE A 98 11.37 15.34 14.42
CA ILE A 98 11.33 13.89 14.25
C ILE A 98 10.32 13.37 15.27
N THR A 99 9.16 12.90 14.79
CA THR A 99 8.05 12.41 15.64
C THR A 99 8.13 10.92 15.97
N THR A 100 9.15 10.22 15.48
CA THR A 100 9.33 8.77 15.63
C THR A 100 10.38 8.38 16.69
N ILE A 101 11.03 9.35 17.33
CA ILE A 101 11.87 9.08 18.48
C ILE A 101 10.96 9.14 19.71
N ASP A 102 10.46 7.99 20.18
CA ASP A 102 9.86 7.88 21.50
C ASP A 102 10.95 7.99 22.55
N ASP A 103 10.73 8.80 23.60
CA ASP A 103 11.63 8.93 24.77
C ASP A 103 11.89 7.58 25.49
N GLY A 104 11.25 6.48 25.05
CA GLY A 104 11.48 5.13 25.52
C GLY A 104 12.77 4.47 25.04
N ASP A 105 13.36 4.94 23.97
CA ASP A 105 14.59 4.32 23.43
C ASP A 105 15.87 4.73 24.19
N ALA A 106 15.90 5.91 24.80
CA ALA A 106 17.02 6.37 25.63
C ALA A 106 17.16 5.56 26.95
N GLU A 107 16.04 5.09 27.54
CA GLU A 107 16.07 4.20 28.71
C GLU A 107 16.47 2.75 28.35
N LEU A 108 16.25 2.34 27.09
CA LEU A 108 16.61 1.01 26.62
C LEU A 108 18.10 0.89 26.24
N GLU A 109 18.79 1.96 25.91
CA GLU A 109 20.23 1.95 25.66
C GLU A 109 21.03 1.89 26.96
N GLU A 110 20.64 2.59 28.03
CA GLU A 110 21.28 2.46 29.34
C GLU A 110 21.06 1.08 30.00
N GLU A 111 19.96 0.38 29.72
CA GLU A 111 19.76 -1.01 30.14
C GLU A 111 20.56 -2.02 29.31
N ARG A 112 20.90 -1.72 28.05
CA ARG A 112 21.71 -2.60 27.20
C ARG A 112 23.20 -2.61 27.58
N GLU A 113 23.77 -1.54 28.09
CA GLU A 113 25.15 -1.54 28.61
C GLU A 113 25.29 -2.21 29.99
N SER A 114 24.19 -2.35 30.77
CA SER A 114 24.26 -2.95 32.11
C SER A 114 23.97 -4.46 32.15
N THR A 115 23.56 -5.09 31.04
CA THR A 115 23.23 -6.53 30.97
C THR A 115 24.13 -7.36 30.06
N ALA A 116 25.34 -6.89 29.76
CA ALA A 116 26.33 -7.69 29.04
C ALA A 116 26.97 -8.72 29.97
N ASP A 117 26.18 -9.57 30.60
CA ASP A 117 26.64 -10.88 31.12
C ASP A 117 25.44 -11.84 31.34
N GLY A 118 25.32 -12.79 30.45
CA GLY A 118 24.71 -14.11 30.73
C GLY A 118 23.20 -14.27 30.51
N GLY A 119 22.78 -14.61 29.26
CA GLY A 119 21.47 -15.19 29.00
C GLY A 119 21.35 -15.68 27.55
N THR A 120 21.66 -16.97 27.31
CA THR A 120 21.48 -17.66 26.03
C THR A 120 20.01 -17.74 25.62
N GLY A 121 19.59 -16.87 24.69
CA GLY A 121 18.33 -16.99 23.95
C GLY A 121 18.53 -16.48 22.54
N GLY A 122 18.49 -17.38 21.52
CA GLY A 122 18.80 -17.28 20.12
C GLY A 122 18.54 -15.95 19.41
N ASP A 123 19.50 -15.08 19.47
CA ASP A 123 19.58 -13.88 18.61
C ASP A 123 20.29 -14.31 17.32
N GLY A 124 19.51 -14.63 16.28
CA GLY A 124 20.06 -14.77 14.92
C GLY A 124 20.45 -13.40 14.39
N ASP A 125 21.54 -13.34 13.61
CA ASP A 125 21.98 -12.07 13.03
C ASP A 125 20.89 -11.45 12.16
N VAL A 126 20.40 -10.25 12.52
CA VAL A 126 19.44 -9.51 11.73
C VAL A 126 20.14 -9.00 10.46
N ILE A 127 19.69 -9.47 9.30
CA ILE A 127 20.26 -9.12 8.00
C ILE A 127 19.56 -7.94 7.34
N LEU A 128 18.25 -7.78 7.57
CA LEU A 128 17.48 -6.67 7.00
C LEU A 128 16.48 -6.11 8.01
N ARG A 129 16.18 -4.84 7.88
CA ARG A 129 15.14 -4.14 8.61
C ARG A 129 14.21 -3.42 7.63
N GLY A 130 12.93 -3.37 7.98
CA GLY A 130 11.89 -2.69 7.23
C GLY A 130 10.66 -2.45 8.13
N LEU A 131 9.54 -2.14 7.53
CA LEU A 131 8.27 -1.99 8.25
C LEU A 131 7.60 -3.36 8.40
N GLY A 132 7.23 -3.73 9.63
CA GLY A 132 6.40 -4.89 9.89
C GLY A 132 4.99 -4.68 9.36
N ALA A 133 4.70 -5.22 8.19
CA ALA A 133 3.46 -4.93 7.46
C ALA A 133 2.33 -5.92 7.76
N SER A 134 2.67 -7.15 8.09
CA SER A 134 1.73 -8.19 8.51
C SER A 134 2.37 -9.01 9.63
N PRO A 135 1.68 -9.18 10.78
CA PRO A 135 2.27 -9.77 11.97
C PRO A 135 2.56 -11.27 11.84
N GLY A 136 3.45 -11.76 12.70
CA GLY A 136 3.83 -13.16 12.81
C GLY A 136 5.30 -13.42 12.51
N VAL A 137 5.80 -14.58 12.97
CA VAL A 137 7.17 -15.03 12.78
C VAL A 137 7.17 -16.32 11.99
N VAL A 138 7.93 -16.37 10.90
CA VAL A 138 8.00 -17.54 10.02
C VAL A 138 9.40 -17.71 9.43
N SER A 139 9.82 -18.96 9.25
CA SER A 139 11.10 -19.28 8.61
C SER A 139 10.86 -20.04 7.31
N GLY A 140 11.55 -19.68 6.25
CA GLY A 140 11.45 -20.34 4.95
C GLY A 140 12.70 -20.16 4.08
N GLU A 141 12.71 -20.82 2.93
CA GLU A 141 13.75 -20.64 1.91
C GLU A 141 13.41 -19.42 1.04
N VAL A 142 14.37 -18.58 0.83
CA VAL A 142 14.24 -17.35 0.01
C VAL A 142 14.02 -17.71 -1.46
N ARG A 143 13.06 -17.05 -2.09
CA ARG A 143 12.85 -17.02 -3.55
C ARG A 143 12.82 -15.58 -4.02
N VAL A 144 13.91 -15.16 -4.65
CA VAL A 144 13.99 -13.81 -5.22
C VAL A 144 13.28 -13.79 -6.58
N VAL A 145 12.25 -12.97 -6.68
CA VAL A 145 11.43 -12.78 -7.87
C VAL A 145 11.61 -11.35 -8.37
N THR A 146 12.26 -11.20 -9.51
CA THR A 146 12.49 -9.90 -10.18
C THR A 146 11.59 -9.70 -11.38
N GLU A 147 11.05 -10.79 -11.95
CA GLU A 147 10.19 -10.77 -13.14
C GLU A 147 8.98 -11.71 -12.93
N LEU A 148 7.84 -11.38 -13.52
CA LEU A 148 6.59 -12.14 -13.36
C LEU A 148 6.65 -13.60 -13.84
N ASP A 149 7.51 -13.90 -14.80
CA ASP A 149 7.73 -15.27 -15.30
C ASP A 149 8.45 -16.18 -14.29
N GLN A 150 8.97 -15.63 -13.21
CA GLN A 150 9.67 -16.36 -12.14
C GLN A 150 8.75 -16.75 -10.98
N LEU A 151 7.47 -16.39 -10.99
CA LEU A 151 6.52 -16.66 -9.90
C LEU A 151 6.37 -18.16 -9.58
N ASP A 152 6.59 -19.02 -10.54
CA ASP A 152 6.57 -20.47 -10.34
C ASP A 152 7.70 -21.01 -9.45
N LYS A 153 8.76 -20.21 -9.20
CA LYS A 153 9.81 -20.57 -8.25
C LYS A 153 9.32 -20.63 -6.80
N VAL A 154 8.27 -19.86 -6.47
CA VAL A 154 7.76 -19.75 -5.10
C VAL A 154 6.87 -20.95 -4.80
N GLY A 155 7.34 -21.85 -3.97
CA GLY A 155 6.61 -23.01 -3.45
C GLY A 155 5.92 -22.74 -2.11
N ASP A 156 5.18 -23.77 -1.63
CA ASP A 156 4.57 -23.70 -0.31
C ASP A 156 5.65 -23.67 0.77
N GLY A 157 5.60 -22.66 1.62
CA GLY A 157 6.54 -22.50 2.74
C GLY A 157 7.80 -21.70 2.42
N ASP A 158 7.96 -21.19 1.19
CA ASP A 158 9.06 -20.31 0.82
C ASP A 158 8.82 -18.86 1.28
N VAL A 159 9.89 -18.07 1.33
CA VAL A 159 9.85 -16.62 1.54
C VAL A 159 9.98 -15.92 0.20
N LEU A 160 8.93 -15.23 -0.22
CA LEU A 160 8.92 -14.40 -1.42
C LEU A 160 9.69 -13.11 -1.16
N VAL A 161 10.72 -12.85 -1.97
CA VAL A 161 11.51 -11.61 -1.93
C VAL A 161 11.43 -10.93 -3.28
N THR A 162 11.03 -9.66 -3.31
CA THR A 162 10.87 -8.89 -4.54
C THR A 162 11.08 -7.40 -4.29
N GLU A 163 11.35 -6.62 -5.34
CA GLU A 163 11.44 -5.17 -5.24
C GLU A 163 10.10 -4.57 -4.78
N MET A 164 9.00 -4.93 -5.44
CA MET A 164 7.62 -4.58 -5.07
C MET A 164 6.67 -5.70 -5.49
N THR A 165 5.47 -5.73 -4.92
CA THR A 165 4.44 -6.68 -5.36
C THR A 165 3.43 -6.04 -6.30
N MET A 166 2.93 -6.84 -7.24
CA MET A 166 1.86 -6.48 -8.16
C MET A 166 0.67 -7.46 -8.03
N PRO A 167 -0.54 -7.11 -8.49
CA PRO A 167 -1.71 -7.98 -8.40
C PRO A 167 -1.48 -9.39 -8.96
N ASP A 168 -0.73 -9.54 -10.05
CA ASP A 168 -0.39 -10.84 -10.65
C ASP A 168 0.46 -11.75 -9.75
N MET A 169 1.08 -11.19 -8.71
CA MET A 169 1.88 -11.93 -7.74
C MET A 169 1.05 -12.59 -6.62
N VAL A 170 -0.23 -12.26 -6.47
CA VAL A 170 -1.08 -12.77 -5.39
C VAL A 170 -1.09 -14.30 -5.28
N PRO A 171 -1.12 -15.09 -6.37
CA PRO A 171 -1.03 -16.55 -6.27
C PRO A 171 0.29 -17.03 -5.66
N ALA A 172 1.41 -16.36 -5.89
CA ALA A 172 2.70 -16.65 -5.27
C ALA A 172 2.73 -16.19 -3.80
N MET A 173 2.21 -15.00 -3.52
CA MET A 173 2.07 -14.47 -2.14
C MET A 173 1.25 -15.41 -1.25
N LYS A 174 0.21 -16.05 -1.79
CA LYS A 174 -0.62 -17.02 -1.08
C LYS A 174 0.12 -18.31 -0.72
N ARG A 175 1.07 -18.77 -1.55
CA ARG A 175 1.90 -19.96 -1.28
C ARG A 175 3.06 -19.64 -0.33
N ALA A 176 3.53 -18.41 -0.36
CA ALA A 176 4.64 -17.97 0.47
C ALA A 176 4.32 -18.08 1.97
N ALA A 177 5.29 -18.51 2.76
CA ALA A 177 5.21 -18.46 4.20
C ALA A 177 5.45 -17.05 4.74
N GLY A 178 6.29 -16.25 4.06
CA GLY A 178 6.59 -14.88 4.41
C GLY A 178 6.92 -14.03 3.18
N ILE A 179 6.81 -12.71 3.30
CA ILE A 179 7.02 -11.78 2.21
C ILE A 179 7.99 -10.66 2.64
N VAL A 180 8.96 -10.37 1.78
CA VAL A 180 9.91 -9.26 1.95
C VAL A 180 9.89 -8.41 0.67
N THR A 181 9.74 -7.09 0.82
CA THR A 181 9.86 -6.17 -0.32
C THR A 181 10.86 -5.06 -0.06
N ASP A 182 11.57 -4.63 -1.13
CA ASP A 182 12.48 -3.49 -1.04
C ASP A 182 11.71 -2.18 -0.89
N GLU A 183 10.64 -2.04 -1.66
CA GLU A 183 9.78 -0.87 -1.64
C GLU A 183 8.45 -1.13 -0.92
N GLY A 184 7.81 -0.06 -0.48
CA GLY A 184 6.47 -0.08 0.06
C GLY A 184 6.38 0.32 1.53
N GLY A 185 5.28 0.96 1.87
CA GLY A 185 4.88 1.34 3.23
C GLY A 185 3.67 0.53 3.71
N MET A 186 3.08 0.92 4.85
CA MET A 186 1.94 0.25 5.48
C MET A 186 0.66 0.20 4.61
N THR A 187 0.59 1.04 3.59
CA THR A 187 -0.54 1.12 2.63
C THR A 187 -0.21 0.57 1.25
N SER A 188 0.99 0.01 1.05
CA SER A 188 1.40 -0.61 -0.21
C SER A 188 0.59 -1.88 -0.51
N HIS A 189 0.58 -2.30 -1.78
CA HIS A 189 -0.06 -3.54 -2.22
C HIS A 189 0.47 -4.75 -1.42
N ALA A 190 1.80 -4.87 -1.24
CA ALA A 190 2.40 -5.91 -0.42
C ALA A 190 1.82 -5.96 0.99
N ALA A 191 1.76 -4.81 1.67
CA ALA A 191 1.28 -4.70 3.05
C ALA A 191 -0.22 -5.05 3.17
N ILE A 192 -1.04 -4.57 2.25
CA ILE A 192 -2.49 -4.82 2.27
C ILE A 192 -2.76 -6.31 2.04
N VAL A 193 -2.22 -6.87 0.96
CA VAL A 193 -2.45 -8.28 0.58
C VAL A 193 -1.89 -9.25 1.61
N SER A 194 -0.69 -8.99 2.15
CA SER A 194 -0.09 -9.84 3.19
C SER A 194 -0.96 -9.92 4.44
N ARG A 195 -1.52 -8.79 4.89
CA ARG A 195 -2.46 -8.75 6.04
C ARG A 195 -3.75 -9.51 5.75
N GLU A 196 -4.31 -9.35 4.56
CA GLU A 196 -5.53 -10.07 4.17
C GLU A 196 -5.30 -11.58 4.09
N LEU A 197 -4.19 -12.01 3.52
CA LEU A 197 -3.79 -13.43 3.47
C LEU A 197 -3.31 -13.98 4.82
N GLY A 198 -2.90 -13.09 5.75
CA GLY A 198 -2.30 -13.49 7.02
C GLY A 198 -0.90 -14.06 6.89
N VAL A 199 -0.18 -13.63 5.88
CA VAL A 199 1.21 -13.99 5.63
C VAL A 199 2.10 -12.94 6.28
N PRO A 200 3.03 -13.31 7.20
CA PRO A 200 3.97 -12.36 7.79
C PRO A 200 4.75 -11.60 6.73
N ALA A 201 4.89 -10.29 6.90
CA ALA A 201 5.54 -9.47 5.88
C ALA A 201 6.36 -8.33 6.45
N VAL A 202 7.52 -8.11 5.84
CA VAL A 202 8.42 -6.97 6.08
C VAL A 202 8.55 -6.21 4.76
N VAL A 203 8.13 -4.95 4.73
CA VAL A 203 8.16 -4.10 3.53
C VAL A 203 9.10 -2.92 3.70
N GLY A 204 9.58 -2.34 2.59
CA GLY A 204 10.45 -1.17 2.65
C GLY A 204 11.85 -1.47 3.17
N THR A 205 12.40 -2.65 2.87
CA THR A 205 13.76 -3.03 3.30
C THR A 205 14.87 -2.34 2.51
N GLY A 206 14.56 -1.74 1.36
CA GLY A 206 15.49 -1.03 0.49
C GLY A 206 16.47 -1.90 -0.30
N SER A 207 16.78 -3.12 0.16
CA SER A 207 17.85 -3.93 -0.41
C SER A 207 17.61 -5.45 -0.39
N GLY A 208 16.46 -5.91 0.10
CA GLY A 208 16.16 -7.33 0.29
C GLY A 208 16.36 -8.18 -0.97
N SER A 209 15.91 -7.69 -2.13
CA SER A 209 16.07 -8.41 -3.41
C SER A 209 17.53 -8.52 -3.89
N ARG A 210 18.42 -7.71 -3.33
CA ARG A 210 19.86 -7.68 -3.67
C ARG A 210 20.73 -8.41 -2.65
N GLU A 211 20.34 -8.41 -1.38
CA GLU A 211 21.11 -8.99 -0.29
C GLU A 211 20.73 -10.44 0.00
N LEU A 212 19.45 -10.80 -0.20
CA LEU A 212 19.00 -12.17 -0.06
C LEU A 212 19.21 -12.94 -1.36
N VAL A 213 19.53 -14.21 -1.24
CA VAL A 213 19.77 -15.09 -2.39
C VAL A 213 18.85 -16.30 -2.35
N ASP A 214 18.51 -16.85 -3.55
CA ASP A 214 17.70 -18.07 -3.66
C ASP A 214 18.28 -19.20 -2.81
N ASP A 215 17.40 -19.99 -2.19
CA ASP A 215 17.70 -21.10 -1.30
C ASP A 215 18.33 -20.71 0.07
N GLN A 216 18.56 -19.44 0.35
CA GLN A 216 18.95 -18.98 1.68
C GLN A 216 17.79 -19.19 2.65
N VAL A 217 18.06 -19.71 3.84
CA VAL A 217 17.05 -19.86 4.88
C VAL A 217 17.05 -18.59 5.75
N VAL A 218 15.87 -17.97 5.88
CA VAL A 218 15.68 -16.78 6.71
C VAL A 218 14.45 -16.92 7.60
N THR A 219 14.42 -16.15 8.66
CA THR A 219 13.26 -15.94 9.52
C THR A 219 12.74 -14.52 9.33
N ILE A 220 11.44 -14.39 9.03
CA ILE A 220 10.71 -13.13 8.92
C ILE A 220 10.01 -12.88 10.24
N ASP A 221 10.27 -11.77 10.88
CA ASP A 221 9.51 -11.25 12.02
C ASP A 221 8.71 -10.03 11.56
N GLY A 222 7.45 -10.29 11.22
CA GLY A 222 6.53 -9.27 10.75
C GLY A 222 6.01 -8.33 11.85
N ASP A 223 6.21 -8.66 13.12
CA ASP A 223 5.85 -7.80 14.25
C ASP A 223 6.93 -6.74 14.48
N ARG A 224 8.21 -7.14 14.34
CA ARG A 224 9.37 -6.26 14.54
C ARG A 224 9.91 -5.64 13.26
N GLY A 225 9.44 -6.06 12.09
CA GLY A 225 9.93 -5.61 10.80
C GLY A 225 11.37 -6.04 10.52
N THR A 226 11.77 -7.26 10.94
CA THR A 226 13.13 -7.76 10.78
C THR A 226 13.19 -9.06 9.99
N VAL A 227 14.29 -9.22 9.23
CA VAL A 227 14.67 -10.46 8.56
C VAL A 227 15.96 -10.97 9.18
N ILE A 228 15.95 -12.21 9.67
CA ILE A 228 17.00 -12.80 10.49
C ILE A 228 17.61 -13.98 9.72
N GLU A 229 18.92 -14.16 9.78
CA GLU A 229 19.61 -15.29 9.13
C GLU A 229 19.27 -16.63 9.80
N GLY A 230 18.96 -17.62 8.99
CA GLY A 230 18.69 -18.99 9.43
C GLY A 230 17.27 -19.20 9.97
N ARG A 231 17.05 -20.39 10.52
CA ARG A 231 15.81 -20.71 11.24
C ARG A 231 15.97 -20.35 12.70
N THR A 232 15.23 -19.38 13.13
CA THR A 232 15.10 -19.04 14.54
C THR A 232 13.83 -19.71 15.04
N GLU A 233 13.93 -20.55 16.08
CA GLU A 233 12.73 -20.98 16.80
C GLU A 233 12.09 -19.70 17.37
N PRO A 234 10.77 -19.50 17.16
CA PRO A 234 10.12 -18.34 17.75
C PRO A 234 10.43 -18.36 19.25
N ALA A 235 11.05 -17.29 19.78
CA ALA A 235 11.10 -17.10 21.21
C ALA A 235 9.65 -17.24 21.68
N GLU A 236 9.41 -18.05 22.73
CA GLU A 236 8.07 -18.10 23.32
C GLU A 236 7.67 -16.65 23.58
N PRO A 237 6.61 -16.15 22.94
CA PRO A 237 6.24 -14.75 23.11
C PRO A 237 5.94 -14.54 24.60
N ASP A 238 6.52 -13.50 25.21
CA ASP A 238 6.18 -13.03 26.57
C ASP A 238 4.69 -12.64 26.70
N HIS A 239 4.00 -12.55 25.60
CA HIS A 239 2.55 -12.63 25.50
C HIS A 239 2.21 -13.98 24.89
N GLU A 240 1.40 -14.78 25.61
CA GLU A 240 0.75 -15.95 25.04
C GLU A 240 0.32 -15.56 23.62
N PRO A 241 0.68 -16.38 22.57
CA PRO A 241 0.17 -16.12 21.24
C PRO A 241 -1.31 -15.89 21.47
N VAL A 242 -1.81 -14.76 20.96
CA VAL A 242 -3.26 -14.61 20.84
C VAL A 242 -3.62 -15.81 20.00
N GLU A 243 -3.89 -16.96 20.69
CA GLU A 243 -4.54 -18.09 20.05
C GLU A 243 -5.54 -17.39 19.14
N GLU A 244 -5.60 -17.77 17.87
CA GLU A 244 -6.81 -17.49 17.13
C GLU A 244 -7.93 -18.05 18.01
N VAL A 245 -8.37 -17.22 18.94
CA VAL A 245 -9.53 -17.51 19.74
C VAL A 245 -10.64 -17.38 18.72
N ARG A 246 -10.79 -18.45 17.95
CA ARG A 246 -12.09 -18.79 17.38
C ARG A 246 -12.94 -19.04 18.62
N PRO A 247 -13.72 -18.06 19.05
CA PRO A 247 -14.55 -18.26 20.23
C PRO A 247 -15.42 -19.46 19.86
N LYS A 248 -15.27 -20.55 20.59
CA LYS A 248 -16.07 -21.79 20.41
C LYS A 248 -17.56 -21.51 20.47
N THR A 249 -17.93 -20.32 20.92
CA THR A 249 -19.20 -19.62 20.76
C THR A 249 -18.87 -18.13 20.79
N PRO A 250 -18.89 -17.41 19.66
CA PRO A 250 -18.68 -15.98 19.69
C PRO A 250 -19.88 -15.35 20.37
N VAL A 251 -19.76 -15.08 21.67
CA VAL A 251 -20.64 -14.08 22.29
C VAL A 251 -20.14 -12.76 21.74
N LYS A 252 -20.66 -12.40 20.57
CA LYS A 252 -20.40 -11.10 19.97
C LYS A 252 -20.77 -10.02 20.99
N PRO A 253 -19.87 -9.08 21.31
CA PRO A 253 -20.24 -7.94 22.14
C PRO A 253 -21.45 -7.25 21.51
N MET A 254 -22.51 -7.04 22.28
CA MET A 254 -23.65 -6.23 21.81
C MET A 254 -23.21 -4.77 21.76
N THR A 255 -22.84 -4.31 20.58
CA THR A 255 -22.50 -2.92 20.31
C THR A 255 -23.66 -2.24 19.56
N ALA A 256 -23.83 -0.94 19.76
CA ALA A 256 -24.79 -0.14 18.97
C ALA A 256 -24.24 0.17 17.56
N THR A 257 -22.95 -0.08 17.34
CA THR A 257 -22.25 0.16 16.08
C THR A 257 -21.86 -1.18 15.45
N GLU A 258 -22.12 -1.34 14.17
CA GLU A 258 -21.63 -2.47 13.39
C GLU A 258 -20.15 -2.28 13.05
N VAL A 259 -19.38 -3.37 13.14
CA VAL A 259 -17.98 -3.41 12.72
C VAL A 259 -17.86 -4.27 11.49
N LYS A 260 -17.51 -3.66 10.36
CA LYS A 260 -17.35 -4.33 9.07
C LYS A 260 -15.88 -4.35 8.67
N VAL A 261 -15.47 -5.40 7.95
CA VAL A 261 -14.11 -5.54 7.43
C VAL A 261 -14.01 -4.98 6.01
N ASN A 262 -12.79 -4.63 5.59
CA ASN A 262 -12.48 -4.42 4.18
C ASN A 262 -11.90 -5.71 3.60
N VAL A 263 -12.29 -6.03 2.37
CA VAL A 263 -11.77 -7.18 1.60
C VAL A 263 -11.36 -6.67 0.23
N SER A 264 -10.12 -6.90 -0.16
CA SER A 264 -9.62 -6.51 -1.49
C SER A 264 -9.52 -7.72 -2.41
N ILE A 265 -9.26 -8.90 -1.85
CA ILE A 265 -9.11 -10.16 -2.61
C ILE A 265 -10.14 -11.18 -2.16
N PRO A 266 -10.83 -11.85 -3.10
CA PRO A 266 -11.85 -12.86 -2.76
C PRO A 266 -11.32 -14.00 -1.91
N GLU A 267 -10.05 -14.38 -2.07
CA GLU A 267 -9.37 -15.45 -1.34
C GLU A 267 -9.26 -15.20 0.17
N ALA A 268 -9.35 -13.95 0.61
CA ALA A 268 -9.33 -13.58 2.02
C ALA A 268 -10.72 -13.69 2.69
N ALA A 269 -11.78 -13.98 1.94
CA ALA A 269 -13.16 -13.93 2.42
C ALA A 269 -13.44 -14.86 3.60
N GLU A 270 -13.00 -16.12 3.54
CA GLU A 270 -13.18 -17.10 4.61
C GLU A 270 -12.57 -16.61 5.93
N ARG A 271 -11.32 -16.15 5.88
CA ARG A 271 -10.61 -15.62 7.05
C ARG A 271 -11.29 -14.37 7.59
N ALA A 272 -11.66 -13.44 6.71
CA ALA A 272 -12.36 -12.22 7.08
C ALA A 272 -13.72 -12.52 7.72
N ALA A 273 -14.49 -13.48 7.18
CA ALA A 273 -15.77 -13.90 7.72
C ALA A 273 -15.64 -14.57 9.10
N ALA A 274 -14.54 -15.32 9.33
CA ALA A 274 -14.25 -16.00 10.59
C ALA A 274 -13.99 -15.02 11.76
N THR A 275 -13.65 -13.76 11.51
CA THR A 275 -13.50 -12.71 12.55
C THR A 275 -14.80 -12.40 13.29
N GLY A 276 -15.96 -12.77 12.74
CA GLY A 276 -17.28 -12.43 13.28
C GLY A 276 -17.70 -10.99 12.99
N ALA A 277 -17.05 -10.29 12.06
CA ALA A 277 -17.45 -8.96 11.61
C ALA A 277 -18.91 -8.92 11.14
N ASP A 278 -19.55 -7.75 11.24
CA ASP A 278 -20.96 -7.55 10.87
C ASP A 278 -21.23 -7.57 9.37
N GLY A 279 -20.18 -7.62 8.57
CA GLY A 279 -20.25 -7.67 7.13
C GLY A 279 -18.94 -7.14 6.51
N VAL A 280 -18.99 -6.92 5.21
CA VAL A 280 -17.93 -6.26 4.44
C VAL A 280 -18.35 -4.80 4.21
N GLY A 281 -17.54 -3.87 4.71
CA GLY A 281 -17.74 -2.43 4.52
C GLY A 281 -17.25 -1.93 3.18
N LEU A 282 -16.23 -2.60 2.62
CA LEU A 282 -15.68 -2.33 1.30
C LEU A 282 -15.10 -3.61 0.69
N LEU A 283 -15.71 -4.08 -0.40
CA LEU A 283 -15.12 -5.02 -1.34
C LEU A 283 -14.72 -4.24 -2.61
N ARG A 284 -13.46 -4.33 -2.99
CA ARG A 284 -12.90 -3.61 -4.13
C ARG A 284 -12.98 -4.47 -5.40
N MET A 285 -13.67 -3.96 -6.42
CA MET A 285 -13.76 -4.65 -7.72
C MET A 285 -12.45 -4.57 -8.52
N GLU A 286 -11.61 -3.59 -8.24
CA GLU A 286 -10.36 -3.34 -8.98
C GLU A 286 -9.49 -4.57 -9.08
N HIS A 287 -9.30 -5.30 -7.98
CA HIS A 287 -8.45 -6.48 -7.98
C HIS A 287 -8.93 -7.56 -8.96
N MET A 288 -10.26 -7.76 -9.03
CA MET A 288 -10.87 -8.73 -9.96
C MET A 288 -10.62 -8.35 -11.43
N VAL A 289 -10.58 -7.04 -11.71
CA VAL A 289 -10.35 -6.51 -13.06
C VAL A 289 -8.87 -6.50 -13.40
N LEU A 290 -8.01 -6.04 -12.49
CA LEU A 290 -6.56 -5.94 -12.74
C LEU A 290 -5.90 -7.29 -12.96
N THR A 291 -6.38 -8.36 -12.30
CA THR A 291 -5.89 -9.73 -12.52
C THR A 291 -6.20 -10.30 -13.91
N LEU A 292 -7.06 -9.65 -14.70
CA LEU A 292 -7.34 -10.07 -16.09
C LEU A 292 -6.18 -9.73 -17.05
N GLY A 293 -5.24 -8.87 -16.66
CA GLY A 293 -4.10 -8.44 -17.50
C GLY A 293 -4.50 -7.61 -18.73
N LYS A 294 -5.79 -7.28 -18.85
CA LYS A 294 -6.37 -6.53 -19.98
C LYS A 294 -7.29 -5.44 -19.45
N THR A 295 -7.35 -4.30 -20.14
CA THR A 295 -8.38 -3.29 -19.79
C THR A 295 -9.79 -3.88 -19.98
N PRO A 296 -10.80 -3.42 -19.22
CA PRO A 296 -12.17 -3.89 -19.36
C PRO A 296 -12.68 -3.90 -20.80
N GLU A 297 -12.39 -2.83 -21.55
CA GLU A 297 -12.79 -2.69 -22.94
C GLU A 297 -12.11 -3.74 -23.83
N ARG A 298 -10.81 -3.95 -23.63
CA ARG A 298 -10.06 -4.96 -24.39
C ARG A 298 -10.52 -6.37 -24.07
N TYR A 299 -10.80 -6.65 -22.80
CA TYR A 299 -11.30 -7.95 -22.39
C TYR A 299 -12.69 -8.22 -23.00
N ILE A 300 -13.60 -7.25 -22.93
CA ILE A 300 -14.94 -7.35 -23.53
C ILE A 300 -14.87 -7.54 -25.05
N GLU A 301 -13.96 -6.85 -25.73
CA GLU A 301 -13.77 -6.97 -27.18
C GLU A 301 -13.30 -8.37 -27.59
N GLN A 302 -12.40 -8.98 -26.81
CA GLN A 302 -11.76 -10.25 -27.15
C GLN A 302 -12.54 -11.47 -26.66
N GLU A 303 -13.00 -11.43 -25.42
CA GLU A 303 -13.63 -12.56 -24.73
C GLU A 303 -15.17 -12.45 -24.65
N GLY A 304 -15.70 -11.25 -24.87
CA GLY A 304 -17.12 -10.93 -24.79
C GLY A 304 -17.58 -10.41 -23.44
N GLY A 305 -18.67 -9.63 -23.46
CA GLY A 305 -19.24 -9.02 -22.25
C GLY A 305 -19.69 -10.02 -21.20
N GLU A 306 -20.29 -11.16 -21.64
CA GLU A 306 -20.74 -12.21 -20.70
C GLU A 306 -19.56 -12.83 -19.92
N ALA A 307 -18.38 -12.98 -20.56
CA ALA A 307 -17.19 -13.49 -19.88
C ALA A 307 -16.68 -12.49 -18.84
N TYR A 308 -16.69 -11.19 -19.15
CA TYR A 308 -16.32 -10.14 -18.20
C TYR A 308 -17.28 -10.11 -17.00
N GLU A 309 -18.58 -10.15 -17.25
CA GLU A 309 -19.61 -10.22 -16.20
C GLU A 309 -19.38 -11.45 -15.30
N GLN A 310 -19.04 -12.62 -15.88
CA GLN A 310 -18.81 -13.83 -15.10
C GLN A 310 -17.60 -13.72 -14.19
N GLN A 311 -16.51 -13.10 -14.63
CA GLN A 311 -15.35 -12.85 -13.78
C GLN A 311 -15.71 -12.01 -12.54
N LEU A 312 -16.52 -10.97 -12.73
CA LEU A 312 -17.00 -10.14 -11.63
C LEU A 312 -17.95 -10.91 -10.70
N VAL A 313 -18.86 -11.69 -11.29
CA VAL A 313 -19.77 -12.55 -10.51
C VAL A 313 -19.00 -13.52 -9.65
N ASP A 314 -18.05 -14.25 -10.21
CA ASP A 314 -17.27 -15.27 -9.48
C ASP A 314 -16.50 -14.66 -8.31
N GLY A 315 -15.86 -13.50 -8.51
CA GLY A 315 -15.13 -12.79 -7.47
C GLY A 315 -16.03 -12.27 -6.34
N ILE A 316 -17.16 -11.64 -6.68
CA ILE A 316 -18.09 -11.10 -5.67
C ILE A 316 -18.83 -12.24 -4.97
N GLN A 317 -19.26 -13.29 -5.70
CA GLN A 317 -19.96 -14.44 -5.16
C GLN A 317 -19.15 -15.11 -4.04
N GLY A 318 -17.86 -15.36 -4.25
CA GLY A 318 -17.01 -15.99 -3.25
C GLY A 318 -17.03 -15.25 -1.91
N VAL A 319 -17.04 -13.91 -1.94
CA VAL A 319 -17.14 -13.10 -0.73
C VAL A 319 -18.56 -13.08 -0.17
N ALA A 320 -19.57 -12.96 -1.04
CA ALA A 320 -20.96 -12.91 -0.63
C ALA A 320 -21.42 -14.19 0.06
N GLU A 321 -20.96 -15.36 -0.38
CA GLU A 321 -21.25 -16.67 0.24
C GLU A 321 -20.70 -16.77 1.66
N GLU A 322 -19.44 -16.39 1.87
CA GLU A 322 -18.79 -16.48 3.17
C GLU A 322 -19.40 -15.53 4.22
N PHE A 323 -19.95 -14.42 3.75
CA PHE A 323 -20.60 -13.44 4.64
C PHE A 323 -22.11 -13.61 4.76
N TYR A 324 -22.75 -14.45 3.95
CA TYR A 324 -24.22 -14.57 3.98
C TYR A 324 -24.75 -14.93 5.38
N PRO A 325 -25.82 -14.27 5.92
CA PRO A 325 -26.60 -13.18 5.33
C PRO A 325 -26.08 -11.75 5.63
N ARG A 326 -24.85 -11.60 6.17
CA ARG A 326 -24.24 -10.32 6.50
C ARG A 326 -23.96 -9.50 5.23
N PRO A 327 -24.16 -8.17 5.25
CA PRO A 327 -24.02 -7.34 4.06
C PRO A 327 -22.59 -7.29 3.52
N VAL A 328 -22.48 -7.24 2.19
CA VAL A 328 -21.22 -7.06 1.45
C VAL A 328 -21.37 -5.86 0.53
N ARG A 329 -20.72 -4.74 0.88
CA ARG A 329 -20.68 -3.51 0.07
C ARG A 329 -19.61 -3.63 -0.99
N VAL A 330 -20.05 -3.71 -2.23
CA VAL A 330 -19.15 -3.84 -3.39
C VAL A 330 -19.03 -2.50 -4.10
N ARG A 331 -17.81 -1.98 -4.13
CA ARG A 331 -17.49 -0.75 -4.86
C ARG A 331 -17.31 -1.05 -6.34
N THR A 332 -18.02 -0.33 -7.21
CA THR A 332 -17.80 -0.36 -8.66
C THR A 332 -16.40 0.13 -8.98
N LEU A 333 -15.91 -0.18 -10.16
CA LEU A 333 -14.53 0.02 -10.57
C LEU A 333 -13.99 1.44 -10.31
N ASP A 334 -12.88 1.54 -9.59
CA ASP A 334 -12.23 2.79 -9.23
C ASP A 334 -10.70 2.72 -9.36
N ALA A 335 -10.21 2.22 -10.49
CA ALA A 335 -8.78 2.21 -10.79
C ALA A 335 -8.38 3.48 -11.54
N PRO A 336 -7.27 4.13 -11.17
CA PRO A 336 -6.71 5.25 -11.90
C PRO A 336 -6.10 4.80 -13.24
N THR A 337 -5.90 5.73 -14.16
CA THR A 337 -5.48 5.45 -15.55
C THR A 337 -4.09 4.83 -15.67
N ASP A 338 -3.18 5.11 -14.76
CA ASP A 338 -1.82 4.56 -14.73
C ASP A 338 -1.82 3.05 -14.45
N GLU A 339 -2.74 2.54 -13.63
CA GLU A 339 -2.90 1.10 -13.41
C GLU A 339 -3.33 0.38 -14.70
N PHE A 340 -4.22 0.97 -15.49
CA PHE A 340 -4.65 0.40 -16.76
C PHE A 340 -3.61 0.48 -17.88
N ARG A 341 -2.74 1.49 -17.84
CA ARG A 341 -1.76 1.72 -18.92
C ARG A 341 -0.73 0.59 -19.06
N SER A 342 -0.47 -0.15 -18.00
CA SER A 342 0.44 -1.31 -18.02
C SER A 342 -0.20 -2.58 -18.57
N MET A 343 -1.53 -2.58 -18.78
CA MET A 343 -2.30 -3.73 -19.24
C MET A 343 -2.44 -3.77 -20.77
N GLU A 344 -2.83 -4.92 -21.31
CA GLU A 344 -3.20 -5.03 -22.73
C GLU A 344 -4.43 -4.16 -23.02
N GLY A 345 -4.33 -3.27 -24.00
CA GLY A 345 -5.35 -2.25 -24.30
C GLY A 345 -5.18 -0.95 -23.53
N GLY A 346 -4.14 -0.86 -22.70
CA GLY A 346 -3.83 0.35 -21.93
C GLY A 346 -3.15 1.47 -22.73
N GLU A 347 -2.74 1.18 -23.96
CA GLU A 347 -2.18 2.17 -24.88
C GLU A 347 -3.16 3.30 -25.24
N ASP A 348 -4.45 3.03 -25.13
CA ASP A 348 -5.53 4.00 -25.37
C ASP A 348 -5.88 4.84 -24.12
N GLU A 349 -5.34 4.50 -22.94
CA GLU A 349 -5.60 5.24 -21.72
C GLU A 349 -4.82 6.58 -21.68
N PRO A 350 -5.46 7.66 -21.22
CA PRO A 350 -4.80 8.95 -21.17
C PRO A 350 -3.58 8.93 -20.23
N ASN A 351 -2.52 9.66 -20.66
CA ASN A 351 -1.39 9.91 -19.79
C ASN A 351 -1.67 11.12 -18.92
N GLU A 352 -2.13 10.90 -17.71
CA GLU A 352 -2.48 11.96 -16.77
C GLU A 352 -1.29 12.34 -15.89
N HIS A 353 -1.08 13.63 -15.64
CA HIS A 353 -0.02 14.10 -14.72
C HIS A 353 -0.31 13.73 -13.27
N ASN A 354 -1.58 13.61 -12.91
CA ASN A 354 -2.02 13.20 -11.58
C ASN A 354 -3.24 12.27 -11.71
N PRO A 355 -3.03 10.96 -11.93
CA PRO A 355 -4.10 9.99 -12.11
C PRO A 355 -5.07 9.92 -10.92
N MET A 356 -4.59 10.23 -9.71
CA MET A 356 -5.44 10.25 -8.51
C MET A 356 -6.54 11.33 -8.57
N LEU A 357 -6.28 12.45 -9.24
CA LEU A 357 -7.26 13.53 -9.51
C LEU A 357 -7.99 13.36 -10.84
N GLY A 358 -7.65 12.32 -11.57
CA GLY A 358 -7.97 12.13 -12.97
C GLY A 358 -9.25 11.38 -13.26
N TRP A 359 -9.20 10.61 -14.33
CA TRP A 359 -10.34 9.93 -14.92
C TRP A 359 -10.52 8.53 -14.32
N ARG A 360 -11.13 8.47 -13.15
CA ARG A 360 -11.40 7.25 -12.37
C ARG A 360 -12.77 7.29 -11.71
N GLY A 361 -13.19 6.17 -11.12
CA GLY A 361 -14.43 6.03 -10.39
C GLY A 361 -15.66 6.32 -11.24
N ILE A 362 -16.68 6.95 -10.64
CA ILE A 362 -17.93 7.22 -11.32
C ILE A 362 -17.76 8.06 -12.61
N ARG A 363 -16.80 8.97 -12.67
CA ARG A 363 -16.50 9.77 -13.87
C ARG A 363 -16.17 8.88 -15.07
N ARG A 364 -15.34 7.85 -14.83
CA ARG A 364 -15.00 6.86 -15.88
C ARG A 364 -16.22 6.02 -16.23
N SER A 365 -16.94 5.51 -15.24
CA SER A 365 -18.12 4.67 -15.43
C SER A 365 -19.20 5.38 -16.27
N LEU A 366 -19.49 6.64 -15.98
CA LEU A 366 -20.46 7.43 -16.73
C LEU A 366 -19.97 7.82 -18.13
N ALA A 367 -18.67 8.01 -18.33
CA ALA A 367 -18.08 8.28 -19.64
C ALA A 367 -17.97 7.03 -20.52
N LYS A 368 -17.88 5.84 -19.92
CA LYS A 368 -17.82 4.52 -20.60
C LYS A 368 -19.05 3.65 -20.24
N PRO A 369 -20.27 4.09 -20.51
CA PRO A 369 -21.50 3.41 -20.06
C PRO A 369 -21.61 1.97 -20.56
N GLY A 370 -20.97 1.61 -21.69
CA GLY A 370 -20.95 0.25 -22.21
C GLY A 370 -20.24 -0.74 -21.28
N VAL A 371 -19.11 -0.35 -20.71
CA VAL A 371 -18.37 -1.14 -19.70
C VAL A 371 -19.18 -1.19 -18.40
N PHE A 372 -19.63 -0.03 -17.94
CA PHE A 372 -20.41 0.06 -16.70
C PHE A 372 -21.68 -0.78 -16.72
N GLN A 373 -22.35 -0.91 -17.87
CA GLN A 373 -23.52 -1.80 -18.02
C GLN A 373 -23.17 -3.27 -17.77
N HIS A 374 -21.96 -3.73 -18.13
CA HIS A 374 -21.52 -5.08 -17.80
C HIS A 374 -21.21 -5.25 -16.31
N GLU A 375 -20.65 -4.24 -15.66
CA GLU A 375 -20.49 -4.26 -14.19
C GLU A 375 -21.87 -4.37 -13.51
N LEU A 376 -22.82 -3.54 -13.91
CA LEU A 376 -24.20 -3.58 -13.39
C LEU A 376 -24.91 -4.89 -13.69
N ALA A 377 -24.68 -5.50 -14.85
CA ALA A 377 -25.22 -6.81 -15.20
C ALA A 377 -24.69 -7.92 -14.27
N ALA A 378 -23.42 -7.82 -13.81
CA ALA A 378 -22.89 -8.73 -12.80
C ALA A 378 -23.65 -8.64 -11.47
N PHE A 379 -23.94 -7.43 -10.98
CA PHE A 379 -24.79 -7.24 -9.79
C PHE A 379 -26.18 -7.82 -9.99
N ARG A 380 -26.82 -7.56 -11.12
CA ARG A 380 -28.12 -8.14 -11.42
C ARG A 380 -28.09 -9.66 -11.38
N LYS A 381 -27.09 -10.30 -12.00
CA LYS A 381 -26.91 -11.76 -11.96
C LYS A 381 -26.80 -12.29 -10.52
N LEU A 382 -26.03 -11.63 -9.67
CA LEU A 382 -25.89 -11.98 -8.25
C LEU A 382 -27.24 -11.91 -7.53
N TYR A 383 -28.04 -10.87 -7.77
CA TYR A 383 -29.39 -10.76 -7.21
C TYR A 383 -30.33 -11.86 -7.73
N GLU A 384 -30.28 -12.21 -9.02
CA GLU A 384 -31.04 -13.31 -9.62
C GLU A 384 -30.61 -14.68 -9.03
N MET A 385 -29.34 -14.84 -8.62
CA MET A 385 -28.85 -16.03 -7.93
C MET A 385 -29.25 -16.07 -6.44
N GLY A 386 -29.77 -14.98 -5.87
CA GLY A 386 -30.26 -14.92 -4.50
C GLY A 386 -29.30 -14.28 -3.50
N TYR A 387 -28.23 -13.64 -3.95
CA TYR A 387 -27.29 -12.90 -3.08
C TYR A 387 -27.85 -11.52 -2.71
N ASP A 388 -28.91 -11.52 -1.91
CA ASP A 388 -29.58 -10.29 -1.45
C ASP A 388 -28.71 -9.47 -0.46
N ASN A 389 -27.64 -10.05 0.03
CA ASN A 389 -26.66 -9.41 0.92
C ASN A 389 -25.62 -8.55 0.18
N VAL A 390 -25.61 -8.55 -1.14
CA VAL A 390 -24.72 -7.68 -1.95
C VAL A 390 -25.32 -6.29 -2.03
N GLU A 391 -24.54 -5.26 -1.64
CA GLU A 391 -24.89 -3.84 -1.70
C GLU A 391 -23.96 -3.11 -2.69
N LEU A 392 -24.52 -2.34 -3.62
CA LEU A 392 -23.74 -1.61 -4.62
C LEU A 392 -23.27 -0.26 -4.08
N MET A 393 -22.01 0.09 -4.29
CA MET A 393 -21.41 1.35 -3.84
C MET A 393 -20.70 2.08 -4.97
N LEU A 394 -21.04 3.36 -5.18
CA LEU A 394 -20.48 4.22 -6.23
C LEU A 394 -19.32 5.03 -5.69
N PRO A 395 -18.09 4.91 -6.27
CA PRO A 395 -16.91 5.67 -5.84
C PRO A 395 -16.86 7.05 -6.46
N LEU A 396 -16.15 7.98 -5.82
CA LEU A 396 -15.78 9.32 -6.33
C LEU A 396 -16.94 10.14 -6.89
N VAL A 397 -18.11 10.00 -6.27
CA VAL A 397 -19.26 10.84 -6.59
C VAL A 397 -18.96 12.29 -6.21
N ASN A 398 -19.25 13.25 -7.08
CA ASN A 398 -18.98 14.66 -6.83
C ASN A 398 -20.25 15.48 -6.54
N ASP A 399 -21.32 15.16 -7.24
CA ASP A 399 -22.58 15.89 -7.12
C ASP A 399 -23.79 14.97 -7.31
N VAL A 400 -24.97 15.53 -7.17
CA VAL A 400 -26.23 14.81 -7.31
C VAL A 400 -26.47 14.29 -8.74
N GLU A 401 -25.93 14.97 -9.76
CA GLU A 401 -26.12 14.56 -11.15
C GLU A 401 -25.40 13.23 -11.45
N ASP A 402 -24.22 12.99 -10.85
CA ASP A 402 -23.53 11.69 -10.93
C ASP A 402 -24.44 10.57 -10.40
N VAL A 403 -25.12 10.81 -9.28
CA VAL A 403 -26.05 9.85 -8.63
C VAL A 403 -27.26 9.59 -9.53
N VAL A 404 -27.86 10.64 -10.07
CA VAL A 404 -29.05 10.53 -10.96
C VAL A 404 -28.71 9.74 -12.21
N GLN A 405 -27.56 10.01 -12.83
CA GLN A 405 -27.13 9.29 -14.03
C GLN A 405 -26.80 7.83 -13.73
N ALA A 406 -26.09 7.54 -12.63
CA ALA A 406 -25.78 6.18 -12.23
C ALA A 406 -27.06 5.39 -11.91
N LYS A 407 -28.01 5.96 -11.15
CA LYS A 407 -29.30 5.35 -10.85
C LYS A 407 -30.05 4.96 -12.12
N ARG A 408 -30.11 5.86 -13.10
CA ARG A 408 -30.73 5.58 -14.39
C ARG A 408 -30.07 4.37 -15.08
N LEU A 409 -28.74 4.31 -15.10
CA LEU A 409 -28.01 3.18 -15.70
C LEU A 409 -28.25 1.87 -14.93
N MET A 410 -28.37 1.92 -13.61
CA MET A 410 -28.75 0.76 -12.78
C MET A 410 -30.14 0.24 -13.14
N GLU A 411 -31.13 1.12 -13.29
CA GLU A 411 -32.49 0.78 -13.68
C GLU A 411 -32.52 0.23 -15.12
N GLU A 412 -31.77 0.83 -16.06
CA GLU A 412 -31.62 0.32 -17.44
C GLU A 412 -30.96 -1.07 -17.47
N ALA A 413 -30.05 -1.39 -16.55
CA ALA A 413 -29.48 -2.72 -16.37
C ALA A 413 -30.42 -3.74 -15.72
N GLY A 414 -31.58 -3.29 -15.25
CA GLY A 414 -32.60 -4.13 -14.60
C GLY A 414 -32.44 -4.30 -13.10
N ILE A 415 -31.66 -3.43 -12.45
CA ILE A 415 -31.54 -3.37 -10.99
C ILE A 415 -32.70 -2.52 -10.43
N ASP A 416 -33.48 -3.09 -9.53
CA ASP A 416 -34.57 -2.41 -8.83
C ASP A 416 -34.01 -1.60 -7.67
N THR A 417 -33.71 -0.32 -7.89
CA THR A 417 -33.09 0.60 -6.93
C THR A 417 -33.95 0.92 -5.70
N GLU A 418 -35.25 0.54 -5.72
CA GLU A 418 -36.11 0.66 -4.54
C GLU A 418 -36.05 -0.58 -3.63
N LYS A 419 -35.56 -1.71 -4.14
CA LYS A 419 -35.50 -2.98 -3.40
C LYS A 419 -34.05 -3.39 -3.03
N ARG A 420 -33.07 -2.88 -3.76
CA ARG A 420 -31.67 -3.23 -3.57
C ARG A 420 -30.96 -2.10 -2.86
N ASN A 421 -30.23 -2.43 -1.79
CA ASN A 421 -29.42 -1.45 -1.09
C ASN A 421 -28.26 -0.98 -1.96
N TRP A 422 -28.15 0.31 -2.10
CA TRP A 422 -27.05 0.95 -2.82
C TRP A 422 -26.70 2.30 -2.21
N GLY A 423 -25.46 2.73 -2.41
CA GLY A 423 -24.99 3.96 -1.80
C GLY A 423 -23.80 4.55 -2.51
N VAL A 424 -23.21 5.55 -1.90
CA VAL A 424 -22.10 6.34 -2.45
C VAL A 424 -20.92 6.40 -1.48
N MET A 425 -19.74 6.64 -2.02
CA MET A 425 -18.58 7.03 -1.22
C MET A 425 -18.44 8.56 -1.22
N ILE A 426 -18.36 9.12 -0.04
CA ILE A 426 -18.06 10.54 0.19
C ILE A 426 -16.55 10.67 0.25
N GLU A 427 -15.96 11.04 -0.87
CA GLU A 427 -14.51 11.06 -1.08
C GLU A 427 -13.99 12.41 -1.57
N THR A 428 -14.89 13.31 -1.90
CA THR A 428 -14.56 14.67 -2.34
C THR A 428 -15.22 15.72 -1.44
N PRO A 429 -14.62 16.90 -1.24
CA PRO A 429 -15.29 17.99 -0.53
C PRO A 429 -16.64 18.38 -1.15
N ALA A 430 -16.76 18.26 -2.48
CA ALA A 430 -18.00 18.54 -3.19
C ALA A 430 -19.12 17.57 -2.78
N SER A 431 -18.85 16.26 -2.74
CA SER A 431 -19.85 15.26 -2.32
C SER A 431 -20.28 15.45 -0.86
N ALA A 432 -19.35 15.86 0.01
CA ALA A 432 -19.69 16.15 1.41
C ALA A 432 -20.69 17.31 1.55
N LEU A 433 -20.65 18.26 0.64
CA LEU A 433 -21.58 19.41 0.63
C LEU A 433 -22.96 19.09 0.03
N CYS A 434 -23.05 18.04 -0.81
CA CYS A 434 -24.28 17.67 -1.54
C CYS A 434 -24.93 16.40 -1.00
N VAL A 435 -24.54 15.93 0.19
CA VAL A 435 -25.00 14.64 0.73
C VAL A 435 -26.52 14.59 0.96
N GLU A 436 -27.14 15.70 1.32
CA GLU A 436 -28.60 15.78 1.52
C GLU A 436 -29.33 15.59 0.19
N GLU A 437 -28.89 16.28 -0.87
CA GLU A 437 -29.46 16.15 -2.21
C GLU A 437 -29.25 14.74 -2.79
N MET A 438 -28.12 14.08 -2.48
CA MET A 438 -27.88 12.71 -2.87
C MET A 438 -28.81 11.74 -2.12
N ALA A 439 -29.08 11.99 -0.84
CA ALA A 439 -30.00 11.19 -0.04
C ALA A 439 -31.43 11.26 -0.57
N GLU A 440 -31.86 12.40 -1.10
CA GLU A 440 -33.17 12.58 -1.77
C GLU A 440 -33.31 11.68 -3.02
N GLN A 441 -32.20 11.23 -3.62
CA GLN A 441 -32.25 10.29 -4.76
C GLN A 441 -32.49 8.84 -4.33
N GLY A 442 -32.53 8.56 -3.03
CA GLY A 442 -32.85 7.24 -2.46
C GLY A 442 -31.64 6.33 -2.28
N ILE A 443 -30.45 6.90 -1.99
CA ILE A 443 -29.33 6.10 -1.52
C ILE A 443 -29.62 5.58 -0.10
N ASP A 444 -29.24 4.33 0.18
CA ASP A 444 -29.48 3.67 1.48
C ASP A 444 -28.35 3.93 2.48
N PHE A 445 -27.16 4.22 1.99
CA PHE A 445 -25.97 4.48 2.83
C PHE A 445 -24.98 5.41 2.15
N ALA A 446 -24.13 6.03 2.96
CA ALA A 446 -22.94 6.74 2.54
C ALA A 446 -21.72 6.17 3.27
N SER A 447 -20.62 5.99 2.56
CA SER A 447 -19.32 5.57 3.12
C SER A 447 -18.33 6.72 3.01
N PHE A 448 -17.46 6.89 3.99
CA PHE A 448 -16.39 7.89 3.93
C PHE A 448 -15.12 7.25 3.36
N GLY A 449 -14.68 7.73 2.19
CA GLY A 449 -13.36 7.41 1.63
C GLY A 449 -12.31 8.35 2.22
N THR A 450 -11.94 8.12 3.48
CA THR A 450 -11.12 9.07 4.26
C THR A 450 -9.80 9.43 3.61
N ASN A 451 -9.15 8.48 2.93
CA ASN A 451 -7.87 8.72 2.25
C ASN A 451 -8.02 9.76 1.13
N ASP A 452 -9.00 9.54 0.22
CA ASP A 452 -9.24 10.46 -0.89
C ASP A 452 -9.84 11.78 -0.40
N LEU A 453 -10.78 11.75 0.56
CA LEU A 453 -11.35 12.96 1.13
C LEU A 453 -10.31 13.84 1.83
N THR A 454 -9.36 13.23 2.56
CA THR A 454 -8.24 13.95 3.17
C THR A 454 -7.34 14.55 2.10
N GLN A 455 -6.92 13.76 1.11
CA GLN A 455 -6.10 14.20 -0.01
C GLN A 455 -6.69 15.43 -0.71
N TYR A 456 -7.97 15.38 -1.06
CA TYR A 456 -8.62 16.48 -1.78
C TYR A 456 -8.93 17.68 -0.90
N THR A 457 -9.25 17.46 0.37
CA THR A 457 -9.53 18.56 1.32
C THR A 457 -8.27 19.35 1.64
N LEU A 458 -7.16 18.66 1.85
CA LEU A 458 -5.87 19.27 2.18
C LEU A 458 -5.04 19.64 0.94
N ALA A 459 -5.48 19.21 -0.25
CA ALA A 459 -4.76 19.36 -1.53
C ALA A 459 -3.34 18.74 -1.47
N VAL A 460 -3.22 17.58 -0.84
CA VAL A 460 -1.97 16.82 -0.72
C VAL A 460 -2.06 15.54 -1.54
N ASP A 461 -0.95 15.10 -2.10
CA ASP A 461 -0.88 13.79 -2.76
C ASP A 461 -0.47 12.74 -1.74
N ARG A 462 -1.39 11.80 -1.42
CA ARG A 462 -1.15 10.73 -0.44
C ARG A 462 -0.05 9.73 -0.84
N ASN A 463 0.37 9.74 -2.11
CA ASN A 463 1.48 8.93 -2.60
C ASN A 463 2.82 9.67 -2.48
N ASN A 464 2.80 10.93 -2.08
CA ASN A 464 3.99 11.72 -1.84
C ASN A 464 4.35 11.67 -0.36
N GLU A 465 5.40 10.95 -0.03
CA GLU A 465 5.88 10.71 1.33
C GLU A 465 6.21 12.00 2.11
N HIS A 466 6.43 13.11 1.39
CA HIS A 466 6.78 14.39 2.02
C HIS A 466 5.55 15.21 2.46
N VAL A 467 4.34 14.83 2.07
CA VAL A 467 3.11 15.58 2.39
C VAL A 467 1.98 14.70 2.90
N ALA A 468 2.15 13.38 2.89
CA ALA A 468 1.14 12.41 3.32
C ALA A 468 1.25 12.10 4.81
#